data_e8b89f786f50ecddcd2f9846f5c5dc75
#
_entry.id   e8b89f786f50ecddcd2f9846f5c5dc75
#
_cell.length_a   1.000
_cell.length_b   1.000
_cell.length_c   1.000
_cell.angle_alpha   90.00
_cell.angle_beta   90.00
_cell.angle_gamma   90.00
#
_symmetry.space_group_name_H-M   'P 1'
#
loop_
_entity.id
_entity.type
_entity.pdbx_description
1 polymer ?
#
loop_
_entity_poly.entity_id
_entity_poly.type
_entity_poly.pdbx_seq_one_letter_code
_entity_poly.pdbx_strand_id
1 'polypeptide(L)'
;KNDTLEALWKALPDYVQNDENTLVVRDGSGSMMKRVGGTNVTALQVATALAIYFSERCQGEFHDQFITFSEHPRLVSLEYTESLRDKLEICDAYDECANTDIQAVFQLILDTAVSHHMKQDDLPKNILILSDMEFDAAVRFPGCRRWEWEQSDECTSLETLFEKINRAYEAQGYQMPRLVFWNLCSRTNTCLLYTSPSPRDPKTS
;
A
#
# COMPACT_ATOMS: atom_id res chain seq x y z
N LYS A 1 -26.32 -1.19 -15.75
CA LYS A 1 -25.24 -2.12 -15.39
C LYS A 1 -24.46 -2.40 -16.67
N ASN A 2 -23.14 -2.30 -16.64
CA ASN A 2 -22.32 -2.71 -17.78
C ASN A 2 -21.89 -4.16 -17.57
N ASP A 3 -22.84 -5.07 -17.86
CA ASP A 3 -22.66 -6.50 -17.61
C ASP A 3 -21.44 -7.09 -18.35
N THR A 4 -21.04 -6.45 -19.47
CA THR A 4 -19.84 -6.84 -20.21
C THR A 4 -18.55 -6.53 -19.43
N LEU A 5 -18.43 -5.34 -18.82
CA LEU A 5 -17.26 -4.98 -18.02
C LEU A 5 -17.16 -5.85 -16.76
N GLU A 6 -18.29 -6.12 -16.12
CA GLU A 6 -18.36 -7.03 -14.98
C GLU A 6 -17.88 -8.45 -15.35
N ALA A 7 -18.34 -8.95 -16.49
CA ALA A 7 -17.92 -10.26 -16.98
C ALA A 7 -16.42 -10.29 -17.33
N LEU A 8 -15.89 -9.24 -17.97
CA LEU A 8 -14.48 -9.14 -18.28
C LEU A 8 -13.62 -9.03 -17.01
N TRP A 9 -14.08 -8.28 -16.00
CA TRP A 9 -13.40 -8.19 -14.72
C TRP A 9 -13.29 -9.55 -14.04
N LYS A 10 -14.41 -10.28 -13.96
CA LYS A 10 -14.45 -11.62 -13.36
C LYS A 10 -13.64 -12.66 -14.15
N ALA A 11 -13.43 -12.44 -15.45
CA ALA A 11 -12.64 -13.32 -16.30
C ALA A 11 -11.13 -13.04 -16.22
N LEU A 12 -10.69 -12.01 -15.47
CA LEU A 12 -9.26 -11.74 -15.30
C LEU A 12 -8.56 -12.93 -14.64
N PRO A 13 -7.42 -13.38 -15.19
CA PRO A 13 -6.63 -14.44 -14.58
C PRO A 13 -6.18 -14.07 -13.18
N ASP A 14 -6.03 -15.05 -12.33
CA ASP A 14 -5.39 -14.84 -11.03
C ASP A 14 -3.86 -14.86 -11.20
N TYR A 15 -3.26 -13.66 -11.05
CA TYR A 15 -1.81 -13.47 -11.06
C TYR A 15 -1.22 -13.42 -9.67
N VAL A 16 -2.04 -13.45 -8.62
CA VAL A 16 -1.59 -13.46 -7.23
C VAL A 16 -1.34 -14.90 -6.82
N GLN A 17 -0.09 -15.23 -6.53
CA GLN A 17 0.24 -16.56 -6.03
C GLN A 17 -0.38 -16.76 -4.64
N ASN A 18 -1.02 -17.89 -4.41
CA ASN A 18 -1.77 -18.17 -3.17
C ASN A 18 -0.93 -18.07 -1.89
N ASP A 19 0.40 -18.12 -2.00
CA ASP A 19 1.31 -18.04 -0.86
C ASP A 19 1.69 -16.59 -0.50
N GLU A 20 1.35 -15.61 -1.34
CA GLU A 20 1.72 -14.21 -1.15
C GLU A 20 0.50 -13.35 -0.84
N ASN A 21 -0.03 -13.47 0.37
CA ASN A 21 -1.10 -12.59 0.85
C ASN A 21 -0.62 -11.14 0.84
N THR A 22 -1.20 -10.32 -0.05
CA THR A 22 -0.76 -8.96 -0.34
C THR A 22 -1.87 -7.96 -0.03
N LEU A 23 -1.60 -7.05 0.90
CA LEU A 23 -2.49 -5.92 1.21
C LEU A 23 -2.02 -4.69 0.45
N VAL A 24 -2.94 -4.04 -0.25
CA VAL A 24 -2.64 -2.85 -1.03
C VAL A 24 -2.82 -1.58 -0.22
N VAL A 25 -1.89 -0.65 -0.40
CA VAL A 25 -2.00 0.73 0.04
C VAL A 25 -2.13 1.61 -1.19
N ARG A 26 -3.28 2.26 -1.36
CA ARG A 26 -3.62 3.05 -2.54
C ARG A 26 -3.39 4.54 -2.28
N ASP A 27 -2.56 5.15 -3.10
CA ASP A 27 -2.37 6.59 -3.14
C ASP A 27 -3.53 7.26 -3.88
N GLY A 28 -4.26 8.12 -3.18
CA GLY A 28 -5.37 8.92 -3.71
C GLY A 28 -5.00 10.39 -3.95
N SER A 29 -3.72 10.76 -3.88
CA SER A 29 -3.27 12.15 -4.01
C SER A 29 -3.53 12.74 -5.39
N GLY A 30 -3.62 14.08 -5.46
CA GLY A 30 -3.87 14.80 -6.72
C GLY A 30 -2.79 14.58 -7.79
N SER A 31 -1.54 14.25 -7.40
CA SER A 31 -0.46 13.92 -8.34
C SER A 31 -0.76 12.65 -9.14
N MET A 32 -1.55 11.72 -8.58
CA MET A 32 -2.01 10.49 -9.23
C MET A 32 -2.95 10.72 -10.42
N MET A 33 -3.43 11.93 -10.65
CA MET A 33 -4.20 12.30 -11.85
C MET A 33 -3.35 12.39 -13.12
N LYS A 34 -2.04 12.21 -13.03
CA LYS A 34 -1.15 12.14 -14.19
C LYS A 34 -1.46 10.92 -15.06
N ARG A 35 -1.33 11.10 -16.38
CA ARG A 35 -1.53 10.03 -17.35
C ARG A 35 -0.32 9.09 -17.39
N VAL A 36 -0.58 7.80 -17.48
CA VAL A 36 0.43 6.76 -17.52
C VAL A 36 0.82 6.46 -18.97
N GLY A 37 2.13 6.48 -19.26
CA GLY A 37 2.70 5.96 -20.50
C GLY A 37 2.13 6.53 -21.81
N GLY A 38 1.67 7.80 -21.83
CA GLY A 38 1.07 8.42 -23.01
C GLY A 38 -0.35 7.93 -23.33
N THR A 39 -0.96 7.16 -22.45
CA THR A 39 -2.35 6.71 -22.54
C THR A 39 -3.34 7.77 -22.03
N ASN A 40 -4.64 7.52 -22.14
CA ASN A 40 -5.66 8.34 -21.50
C ASN A 40 -6.01 7.89 -20.09
N VAL A 41 -5.32 6.87 -19.57
CA VAL A 41 -5.53 6.30 -18.23
C VAL A 41 -4.63 7.04 -17.23
N THR A 42 -5.20 7.43 -16.08
CA THR A 42 -4.44 8.07 -14.99
C THR A 42 -3.81 7.02 -14.07
N ALA A 43 -2.77 7.42 -13.33
CA ALA A 43 -2.17 6.56 -12.30
C ALA A 43 -3.19 6.19 -11.22
N LEU A 44 -4.08 7.12 -10.86
CA LEU A 44 -5.18 6.86 -9.91
C LEU A 44 -6.10 5.75 -10.39
N GLN A 45 -6.49 5.77 -11.67
CA GLN A 45 -7.34 4.71 -12.24
C GLN A 45 -6.64 3.35 -12.22
N VAL A 46 -5.34 3.31 -12.49
CA VAL A 46 -4.54 2.07 -12.41
C VAL A 46 -4.44 1.61 -10.96
N ALA A 47 -4.13 2.52 -10.02
CA ALA A 47 -4.04 2.20 -8.60
C ALA A 47 -5.36 1.66 -8.06
N THR A 48 -6.49 2.29 -8.43
CA THR A 48 -7.83 1.85 -8.01
C THR A 48 -8.16 0.46 -8.56
N ALA A 49 -7.90 0.21 -9.84
CA ALA A 49 -8.13 -1.10 -10.43
C ALA A 49 -7.27 -2.19 -9.76
N LEU A 50 -5.99 -1.90 -9.50
CA LEU A 50 -5.11 -2.84 -8.81
C LEU A 50 -5.52 -3.03 -7.34
N ALA A 51 -5.95 -1.97 -6.64
CA ALA A 51 -6.43 -2.08 -5.26
C ALA A 51 -7.63 -3.03 -5.17
N ILE A 52 -8.63 -2.89 -6.05
CA ILE A 52 -9.77 -3.81 -6.12
C ILE A 52 -9.30 -5.23 -6.48
N TYR A 53 -8.42 -5.36 -7.48
CA TYR A 53 -7.93 -6.66 -7.95
C TYR A 53 -7.22 -7.45 -6.84
N PHE A 54 -6.33 -6.80 -6.09
CA PHE A 54 -5.60 -7.44 -5.00
C PHE A 54 -6.49 -7.68 -3.78
N SER A 55 -7.41 -6.76 -3.45
CA SER A 55 -8.31 -6.92 -2.30
C SER A 55 -9.19 -8.16 -2.44
N GLU A 56 -9.73 -8.41 -3.65
CA GLU A 56 -10.53 -9.60 -3.96
C GLU A 56 -9.74 -10.92 -3.82
N ARG A 57 -8.41 -10.85 -3.81
CA ARG A 57 -7.49 -12.00 -3.72
C ARG A 57 -6.72 -12.05 -2.41
N CYS A 58 -6.80 -11.01 -1.61
CA CYS A 58 -6.28 -11.03 -0.25
C CYS A 58 -7.07 -12.03 0.59
N GLN A 59 -6.41 -12.67 1.54
CA GLN A 59 -7.04 -13.70 2.37
C GLN A 59 -7.20 -13.24 3.82
N GLY A 60 -8.06 -13.90 4.57
CA GLY A 60 -8.29 -13.65 5.99
C GLY A 60 -9.03 -12.34 6.25
N GLU A 61 -8.72 -11.70 7.36
CA GLU A 61 -9.38 -10.48 7.82
C GLU A 61 -9.21 -9.28 6.87
N PHE A 62 -8.19 -9.30 6.01
CA PHE A 62 -7.93 -8.24 5.04
C PHE A 62 -8.55 -8.52 3.65
N HIS A 63 -9.37 -9.59 3.52
CA HIS A 63 -10.10 -9.86 2.29
C HIS A 63 -11.05 -8.70 1.97
N ASP A 64 -11.15 -8.36 0.67
CA ASP A 64 -11.95 -7.23 0.18
C ASP A 64 -11.65 -5.90 0.88
N GLN A 65 -10.40 -5.67 1.27
CA GLN A 65 -9.97 -4.43 1.91
C GLN A 65 -8.70 -3.88 1.26
N PHE A 66 -8.55 -2.56 1.32
CA PHE A 66 -7.32 -1.83 1.00
C PHE A 66 -7.09 -0.72 2.01
N ILE A 67 -5.88 -0.18 2.07
CA ILE A 67 -5.53 0.95 2.93
C ILE A 67 -5.38 2.21 2.08
N THR A 68 -5.89 3.35 2.59
CA THR A 68 -5.60 4.67 2.00
C THR A 68 -4.19 5.10 2.37
N PHE A 69 -3.48 5.71 1.42
CA PHE A 69 -2.16 6.26 1.65
C PHE A 69 -2.24 7.73 1.99
N SER A 70 -2.41 8.05 3.27
CA SER A 70 -2.61 9.39 3.80
C SER A 70 -1.91 9.56 5.14
N GLU A 71 -1.94 10.76 5.71
CA GLU A 71 -1.43 11.05 7.06
C GLU A 71 -2.20 10.24 8.14
N HIS A 72 -3.46 9.94 7.85
CA HIS A 72 -4.32 9.11 8.70
C HIS A 72 -4.85 7.94 7.87
N PRO A 73 -4.03 6.89 7.63
CA PRO A 73 -4.43 5.76 6.81
C PRO A 73 -5.65 5.07 7.39
N ARG A 74 -6.54 4.64 6.49
CA ARG A 74 -7.77 3.94 6.84
C ARG A 74 -7.86 2.63 6.12
N LEU A 75 -8.32 1.61 6.81
CA LEU A 75 -8.70 0.35 6.21
C LEU A 75 -10.10 0.53 5.59
N VAL A 76 -10.20 0.41 4.28
CA VAL A 76 -11.43 0.59 3.51
C VAL A 76 -11.95 -0.77 3.10
N SER A 77 -13.17 -1.11 3.52
CA SER A 77 -13.81 -2.36 3.14
C SER A 77 -14.60 -2.20 1.85
N LEU A 78 -14.41 -3.14 0.93
CA LEU A 78 -15.19 -3.37 -0.28
C LEU A 78 -16.18 -4.52 -0.12
N GLU A 79 -16.23 -5.10 1.08
CA GLU A 79 -17.18 -6.14 1.44
C GLU A 79 -18.62 -5.64 1.27
N TYR A 80 -19.54 -6.52 0.98
CA TYR A 80 -20.96 -6.20 0.75
C TYR A 80 -21.25 -5.37 -0.51
N THR A 81 -20.33 -5.27 -1.45
CA THR A 81 -20.57 -4.67 -2.76
C THR A 81 -21.08 -5.71 -3.75
N GLU A 82 -22.08 -5.34 -4.56
CA GLU A 82 -22.68 -6.26 -5.54
C GLU A 82 -22.01 -6.22 -6.92
N SER A 83 -21.26 -5.14 -7.20
CA SER A 83 -20.67 -4.94 -8.52
C SER A 83 -19.34 -4.18 -8.45
N LEU A 84 -18.55 -4.33 -9.52
CA LEU A 84 -17.33 -3.55 -9.73
C LEU A 84 -17.59 -2.05 -9.65
N ARG A 85 -18.76 -1.59 -10.09
CA ARG A 85 -19.15 -0.18 -10.03
C ARG A 85 -19.25 0.29 -8.59
N ASP A 86 -19.89 -0.49 -7.72
CA ASP A 86 -20.03 -0.12 -6.31
C ASP A 86 -18.67 -0.03 -5.64
N LYS A 87 -17.75 -0.95 -5.96
CA LYS A 87 -16.34 -0.92 -5.50
C LYS A 87 -15.62 0.35 -5.94
N LEU A 88 -15.80 0.75 -7.20
CA LEU A 88 -15.21 1.99 -7.74
C LEU A 88 -15.77 3.24 -7.03
N GLU A 89 -17.09 3.29 -6.81
CA GLU A 89 -17.74 4.42 -6.12
C GLU A 89 -17.24 4.54 -4.66
N ILE A 90 -16.98 3.42 -3.97
CA ILE A 90 -16.35 3.44 -2.65
C ILE A 90 -14.92 3.98 -2.76
N CYS A 91 -14.12 3.49 -3.70
CA CYS A 91 -12.74 3.95 -3.87
C CYS A 91 -12.66 5.45 -4.12
N ASP A 92 -13.53 6.00 -5.00
CA ASP A 92 -13.57 7.43 -5.32
C ASP A 92 -13.91 8.32 -4.10
N ALA A 93 -14.67 7.79 -3.15
CA ALA A 93 -15.00 8.49 -1.91
C ALA A 93 -13.80 8.67 -0.95
N TYR A 94 -12.72 7.93 -1.18
CA TYR A 94 -11.49 7.96 -0.37
C TYR A 94 -10.30 8.55 -1.13
N ASP A 95 -10.52 9.41 -2.11
CA ASP A 95 -9.47 10.18 -2.79
C ASP A 95 -9.12 11.41 -1.94
N GLU A 96 -8.08 11.27 -1.13
CA GLU A 96 -7.62 12.32 -0.22
C GLU A 96 -6.26 12.86 -0.66
N CYS A 97 -6.15 14.19 -0.75
CA CYS A 97 -4.87 14.89 -0.91
C CYS A 97 -4.23 15.07 0.47
N ALA A 98 -3.41 14.14 0.90
CA ALA A 98 -2.74 14.22 2.18
C ALA A 98 -1.27 13.74 2.10
N ASN A 99 -0.47 14.18 3.07
CA ASN A 99 0.88 13.66 3.26
C ASN A 99 0.80 12.18 3.64
N THR A 100 1.79 11.43 3.25
CA THR A 100 1.86 9.99 3.43
C THR A 100 2.66 9.61 4.67
N ASP A 101 2.11 8.77 5.53
CA ASP A 101 2.80 8.23 6.70
C ASP A 101 2.87 6.69 6.61
N ILE A 102 4.06 6.18 6.24
CA ILE A 102 4.34 4.74 6.16
C ILE A 102 4.26 4.09 7.55
N GLN A 103 4.74 4.76 8.58
CA GLN A 103 4.70 4.23 9.94
C GLN A 103 3.25 4.02 10.39
N ALA A 104 2.37 4.98 10.09
CA ALA A 104 0.96 4.87 10.42
C ALA A 104 0.28 3.70 9.69
N VAL A 105 0.66 3.39 8.45
CA VAL A 105 0.18 2.21 7.73
C VAL A 105 0.52 0.91 8.46
N PHE A 106 1.80 0.74 8.84
CA PHE A 106 2.23 -0.44 9.57
C PHE A 106 1.59 -0.53 10.96
N GLN A 107 1.43 0.61 11.64
CA GLN A 107 0.76 0.65 12.94
C GLN A 107 -0.72 0.24 12.83
N LEU A 108 -1.44 0.72 11.81
CA LEU A 108 -2.82 0.32 11.55
C LEU A 108 -2.98 -1.20 11.38
N ILE A 109 -2.07 -1.82 10.62
CA ILE A 109 -2.08 -3.28 10.41
C ILE A 109 -1.79 -4.01 11.72
N LEU A 110 -0.79 -3.55 12.48
CA LEU A 110 -0.43 -4.15 13.76
C LEU A 110 -1.57 -4.03 14.77
N ASP A 111 -2.19 -2.86 14.89
CA ASP A 111 -3.32 -2.62 15.79
C ASP A 111 -4.52 -3.51 15.43
N THR A 112 -4.78 -3.67 14.12
CA THR A 112 -5.81 -4.60 13.63
C THR A 112 -5.49 -6.03 14.02
N ALA A 113 -4.26 -6.47 13.82
CA ALA A 113 -3.82 -7.82 14.14
C ALA A 113 -3.95 -8.11 15.65
N VAL A 114 -3.52 -7.17 16.50
CA VAL A 114 -3.60 -7.31 17.96
C VAL A 114 -5.06 -7.30 18.45
N SER A 115 -5.89 -6.38 17.94
CA SER A 115 -7.29 -6.27 18.37
C SER A 115 -8.15 -7.47 17.98
N HIS A 116 -7.86 -8.09 16.84
CA HIS A 116 -8.56 -9.29 16.35
C HIS A 116 -7.88 -10.60 16.78
N HIS A 117 -6.82 -10.53 17.59
CA HIS A 117 -6.06 -11.71 18.05
C HIS A 117 -5.60 -12.62 16.89
N MET A 118 -5.16 -12.01 15.80
CA MET A 118 -4.79 -12.70 14.57
C MET A 118 -3.55 -13.57 14.78
N LYS A 119 -3.45 -14.64 13.99
CA LYS A 119 -2.22 -15.42 13.89
C LYS A 119 -1.28 -14.79 12.85
N GLN A 120 0.00 -15.14 12.91
CA GLN A 120 0.98 -14.68 11.92
C GLN A 120 0.56 -14.99 10.48
N ASP A 121 -0.04 -16.16 10.25
CA ASP A 121 -0.47 -16.59 8.91
C ASP A 121 -1.67 -15.80 8.38
N ASP A 122 -2.42 -15.13 9.26
CA ASP A 122 -3.55 -14.27 8.90
C ASP A 122 -3.11 -12.86 8.50
N LEU A 123 -1.86 -12.46 8.83
CA LEU A 123 -1.31 -11.17 8.43
C LEU A 123 -0.90 -11.19 6.95
N PRO A 124 -0.96 -10.03 6.26
CA PRO A 124 -0.41 -9.93 4.92
C PRO A 124 1.10 -10.17 4.95
N LYS A 125 1.61 -10.95 4.00
CA LYS A 125 3.07 -11.14 3.82
C LYS A 125 3.71 -9.93 3.16
N ASN A 126 2.95 -9.26 2.29
CA ASN A 126 3.39 -8.10 1.55
C ASN A 126 2.43 -6.93 1.74
N ILE A 127 2.99 -5.73 1.85
CA ILE A 127 2.28 -4.47 1.72
C ILE A 127 2.71 -3.86 0.40
N LEU A 128 1.78 -3.69 -0.53
CA LEU A 128 2.01 -3.13 -1.86
C LEU A 128 1.52 -1.68 -1.90
N ILE A 129 2.44 -0.72 -1.94
CA ILE A 129 2.11 0.70 -2.10
C ILE A 129 2.06 1.04 -3.58
N LEU A 130 0.89 1.50 -4.02
CA LEU A 130 0.62 1.95 -5.39
C LEU A 130 0.61 3.49 -5.40
N SER A 131 1.66 4.10 -5.95
CA SER A 131 1.85 5.56 -5.95
C SER A 131 2.61 6.03 -7.20
N ASP A 132 2.62 7.33 -7.45
CA ASP A 132 3.49 7.95 -8.46
C ASP A 132 4.92 8.20 -7.94
N MET A 133 5.19 7.83 -6.70
CA MET A 133 6.51 7.91 -6.05
C MET A 133 7.08 9.34 -6.00
N GLU A 134 6.26 10.37 -6.07
CA GLU A 134 6.72 11.74 -5.80
C GLU A 134 6.95 11.94 -4.29
N PHE A 135 7.71 11.01 -3.68
CA PHE A 135 8.04 11.01 -2.24
C PHE A 135 9.09 12.06 -1.85
N ASP A 136 9.68 12.80 -2.80
CA ASP A 136 10.75 13.78 -2.52
C ASP A 136 10.33 14.90 -1.55
N ALA A 137 9.03 14.97 -1.21
CA ALA A 137 8.53 15.88 -0.20
C ALA A 137 7.61 15.25 0.86
N ALA A 138 7.26 13.98 0.73
CA ALA A 138 6.14 13.37 1.47
C ALA A 138 6.53 12.29 2.47
N VAL A 139 7.75 11.77 2.46
CA VAL A 139 8.25 11.01 3.61
C VAL A 139 8.66 12.02 4.68
N ARG A 140 7.65 12.67 5.25
CA ARG A 140 7.86 13.45 6.48
C ARG A 140 7.96 12.47 7.61
N PHE A 141 9.18 12.28 8.08
CA PHE A 141 9.40 11.67 9.38
C PHE A 141 8.74 12.57 10.43
N PRO A 142 7.89 12.03 11.32
CA PRO A 142 7.35 12.81 12.42
C PRO A 142 8.50 13.44 13.20
N GLY A 143 8.61 14.78 13.16
CA GLY A 143 9.62 15.52 13.90
C GLY A 143 10.67 16.28 13.08
N CYS A 144 10.80 16.06 11.77
CA CYS A 144 11.74 16.81 10.94
C CYS A 144 11.06 17.94 10.16
N ARG A 145 11.45 19.20 10.43
CA ARG A 145 11.09 20.34 9.57
C ARG A 145 12.05 20.40 8.39
N ARG A 146 11.54 20.81 7.19
CA ARG A 146 12.26 20.80 5.90
C ARG A 146 13.65 21.42 5.87
N TRP A 147 14.00 22.27 6.84
CA TRP A 147 15.29 22.97 6.95
C TRP A 147 16.20 22.39 8.04
N GLU A 148 15.73 21.42 8.84
CA GLU A 148 16.50 20.81 9.93
C GLU A 148 17.34 19.61 9.46
N TRP A 149 17.02 19.04 8.29
CA TRP A 149 17.75 17.86 7.76
C TRP A 149 19.12 18.22 7.15
N GLU A 150 19.43 19.52 6.94
CA GLU A 150 20.77 19.95 6.54
C GLU A 150 21.75 20.10 7.70
N GLN A 151 21.31 20.03 8.97
CA GLN A 151 22.13 20.37 10.14
C GLN A 151 22.05 19.43 11.35
N SER A 152 21.25 18.37 11.33
CA SER A 152 21.16 17.45 12.47
C SER A 152 21.33 15.99 12.07
N ASP A 153 22.26 15.29 12.74
CA ASP A 153 22.46 13.84 12.71
C ASP A 153 21.26 13.04 13.26
N GLU A 154 20.16 13.69 13.61
CA GLU A 154 18.93 13.09 14.15
C GLU A 154 17.84 12.85 13.11
N CYS A 155 18.09 13.09 11.81
CA CYS A 155 17.14 12.69 10.77
C CYS A 155 17.11 11.17 10.69
N THR A 156 16.04 10.59 11.25
CA THR A 156 15.84 9.15 11.29
C THR A 156 15.88 8.61 9.87
N SER A 157 16.92 7.87 9.51
CA SER A 157 17.04 7.21 8.21
C SER A 157 15.87 6.23 8.02
N LEU A 158 15.53 5.91 6.77
CA LEU A 158 14.53 4.86 6.47
C LEU A 158 14.86 3.56 7.20
N GLU A 159 16.15 3.19 7.32
CA GLU A 159 16.60 2.04 8.09
C GLU A 159 16.16 2.11 9.55
N THR A 160 16.36 3.25 10.22
CA THR A 160 15.94 3.42 11.63
C THR A 160 14.42 3.36 11.78
N LEU A 161 13.67 3.86 10.80
CA LEU A 161 12.21 3.75 10.80
C LEU A 161 11.77 2.28 10.72
N PHE A 162 12.30 1.53 9.76
CA PHE A 162 11.95 0.10 9.61
C PHE A 162 12.40 -0.74 10.79
N GLU A 163 13.54 -0.41 11.43
CA GLU A 163 13.96 -1.06 12.67
C GLU A 163 12.95 -0.82 13.82
N LYS A 164 12.45 0.41 13.96
CA LYS A 164 11.43 0.73 14.97
C LYS A 164 10.13 -0.02 14.72
N ILE A 165 9.66 -0.04 13.45
CA ILE A 165 8.48 -0.80 13.06
C ILE A 165 8.67 -2.29 13.34
N ASN A 166 9.80 -2.87 12.93
CA ASN A 166 10.09 -4.29 13.15
C ASN A 166 10.08 -4.65 14.64
N ARG A 167 10.71 -3.81 15.48
CA ARG A 167 10.69 -4.00 16.95
C ARG A 167 9.27 -3.95 17.52
N ALA A 168 8.39 -3.08 16.98
CA ALA A 168 7.00 -3.02 17.41
C ALA A 168 6.24 -4.31 17.07
N TYR A 169 6.45 -4.88 15.89
CA TYR A 169 5.87 -6.16 15.48
C TYR A 169 6.41 -7.30 16.33
N GLU A 170 7.73 -7.41 16.52
CA GLU A 170 8.37 -8.43 17.35
C GLU A 170 7.89 -8.38 18.82
N ALA A 171 7.68 -7.19 19.37
CA ALA A 171 7.17 -7.00 20.73
C ALA A 171 5.75 -7.57 20.91
N GLN A 172 4.96 -7.66 19.84
CA GLN A 172 3.63 -8.27 19.83
C GLN A 172 3.65 -9.73 19.34
N GLY A 173 4.84 -10.28 19.05
CA GLY A 173 5.02 -11.65 18.59
C GLY A 173 4.77 -11.86 17.09
N TYR A 174 4.71 -10.79 16.31
CA TYR A 174 4.50 -10.83 14.87
C TYR A 174 5.79 -10.58 14.07
N GLN A 175 5.82 -11.08 12.84
CA GLN A 175 6.80 -10.70 11.83
C GLN A 175 6.24 -9.56 10.99
N MET A 176 7.05 -8.53 10.77
CA MET A 176 6.68 -7.39 9.95
C MET A 176 6.48 -7.81 8.48
N PRO A 177 5.39 -7.40 7.81
CA PRO A 177 5.21 -7.61 6.38
C PRO A 177 6.32 -6.98 5.55
N ARG A 178 6.61 -7.58 4.39
CA ARG A 178 7.54 -7.00 3.41
C ARG A 178 6.87 -5.82 2.70
N LEU A 179 7.56 -4.69 2.61
CA LEU A 179 7.10 -3.53 1.88
C LEU A 179 7.55 -3.58 0.42
N VAL A 180 6.61 -3.37 -0.48
CA VAL A 180 6.84 -3.30 -1.93
C VAL A 180 6.27 -1.98 -2.44
N PHE A 181 7.10 -1.19 -3.12
CA PHE A 181 6.65 0.03 -3.81
C PHE A 181 6.49 -0.23 -5.30
N TRP A 182 5.36 0.17 -5.85
CA TRP A 182 5.11 0.14 -7.29
C TRP A 182 4.88 1.56 -7.80
N ASN A 183 5.88 2.09 -8.53
CA ASN A 183 5.78 3.37 -9.20
C ASN A 183 4.91 3.26 -10.45
N LEU A 184 3.76 3.93 -10.46
CA LEU A 184 2.81 3.92 -11.57
C LEU A 184 3.10 5.01 -12.62
N CYS A 185 3.95 5.99 -12.32
CA CYS A 185 4.25 7.14 -13.16
C CYS A 185 5.72 7.21 -13.60
N SER A 186 6.42 6.08 -13.66
CA SER A 186 7.81 6.07 -14.11
C SER A 186 7.96 6.78 -15.46
N ARG A 187 8.80 7.81 -15.51
CA ARG A 187 9.18 8.51 -16.75
C ARG A 187 10.04 7.64 -17.66
N THR A 188 10.60 6.58 -17.13
CA THR A 188 11.31 5.53 -17.85
C THR A 188 10.37 4.34 -18.00
N ASN A 189 10.43 3.61 -19.12
CA ASN A 189 9.65 2.40 -19.35
C ASN A 189 9.93 1.26 -18.35
N THR A 190 10.62 1.55 -17.27
CA THR A 190 11.01 0.60 -16.23
C THR A 190 10.11 0.85 -15.00
N CYS A 191 9.22 -0.08 -14.73
CA CYS A 191 8.52 -0.17 -13.46
C CYS A 191 9.57 -0.45 -12.38
N LEU A 192 9.82 0.51 -11.49
CA LEU A 192 10.73 0.31 -10.36
C LEU A 192 9.93 -0.32 -9.22
N LEU A 193 10.12 -1.62 -9.04
CA LEU A 193 9.73 -2.32 -7.82
C LEU A 193 10.88 -2.18 -6.82
N TYR A 194 10.63 -1.47 -5.73
CA TYR A 194 11.55 -1.44 -4.60
C TYR A 194 11.00 -2.35 -3.50
N THR A 195 11.81 -3.30 -3.06
CA THR A 195 11.46 -4.17 -1.94
C THR A 195 12.40 -3.88 -0.78
N SER A 196 11.87 -3.71 0.43
CA SER A 196 12.69 -3.71 1.63
C SER A 196 13.36 -5.08 1.78
N PRO A 197 14.64 -5.15 2.26
CA PRO A 197 15.28 -6.43 2.52
C PRO A 197 14.44 -7.25 3.50
N SER A 198 14.21 -8.51 3.18
CA SER A 198 13.62 -9.45 4.12
C SER A 198 14.55 -9.60 5.32
N PRO A 199 14.05 -9.67 6.56
CA PRO A 199 14.88 -9.96 7.74
C PRO A 199 15.65 -11.28 7.63
N ARG A 200 15.33 -12.12 6.67
CA ARG A 200 15.98 -13.43 6.41
C ARG A 200 16.98 -13.42 5.26
N ASP A 201 17.12 -12.32 4.53
CA ASP A 201 18.14 -12.26 3.48
C ASP A 201 19.52 -12.23 4.15
N PRO A 202 20.38 -13.23 3.92
CA PRO A 202 21.73 -13.21 4.45
C PRO A 202 22.43 -11.99 3.86
N LYS A 203 23.00 -11.16 4.73
CA LYS A 203 23.85 -10.05 4.31
C LYS A 203 24.89 -10.63 3.35
N THR A 204 24.81 -10.27 2.09
CA THR A 204 25.87 -10.53 1.13
C THR A 204 27.07 -9.72 1.59
N SER A 205 28.01 -10.43 2.22
CA SER A 205 29.33 -9.94 2.59
C SER A 205 30.18 -9.70 1.35
#